data_cda6a816f8947579427df65787f78ab6
#
_entry.id   cda6a816f8947579427df65787f78ab6
#
_cell.length_a   1.000
_cell.length_b   1.000
_cell.length_c   1.000
_cell.angle_alpha   90.00
_cell.angle_beta   90.00
_cell.angle_gamma   90.00
#
_symmetry.space_group_name_H-M   'P 1'
#
loop_
_entity.id
_entity.type
_entity.pdbx_description
1 polymer ?
#
loop_
_entity_poly.entity_id
_entity_poly.type
_entity_poly.pdbx_seq_one_letter_code
_entity_poly.pdbx_strand_id
1 'polypeptide(L)'
;MATARFRFHGELAEFLPREQRGAEFEHACARAASLKNAIEAIGVPHTEVGHALVRGERATLDRTVREGDAVEVFPWSGDAAAAPGTHDLFLADAHLGGLARFLRMLGFDTLHENAFGDAEIRRLASQERRVVLTRDRELLKCRDIIAGCYVHERKPEAQLAEVAARYGLAERARPFTRCLRCNLPLERVERDAVLARLPESVARTHREFYRCAGCDRVYWPGSHYERMRAALGRMLSSSG
;
A
#
# COMPACT_ATOMS: atom_id res chain seq x y z
N MET A 1 -10.50 -22.07 -26.03
CA MET A 1 -10.47 -20.66 -25.55
C MET A 1 -11.90 -20.28 -25.28
N ALA A 2 -12.15 -19.43 -24.30
CA ALA A 2 -13.47 -18.89 -24.05
C ALA A 2 -13.41 -17.37 -24.27
N THR A 3 -14.40 -16.79 -24.96
CA THR A 3 -14.51 -15.34 -25.14
C THR A 3 -15.52 -14.82 -24.11
N ALA A 4 -15.12 -13.79 -23.34
CA ALA A 4 -15.95 -13.17 -22.33
C ALA A 4 -15.91 -11.65 -22.49
N ARG A 5 -16.95 -10.96 -22.03
CA ARG A 5 -17.02 -9.50 -22.04
C ARG A 5 -16.61 -8.98 -20.66
N PHE A 6 -15.74 -7.99 -20.65
CA PHE A 6 -15.23 -7.38 -19.44
C PHE A 6 -15.55 -5.90 -19.38
N ARG A 7 -15.89 -5.43 -18.18
CA ARG A 7 -16.01 -4.03 -17.84
C ARG A 7 -15.29 -3.77 -16.51
N PHE A 8 -14.40 -2.79 -16.53
CA PHE A 8 -13.67 -2.39 -15.32
C PHE A 8 -14.18 -1.03 -14.83
N HIS A 9 -14.45 -0.95 -13.53
CA HIS A 9 -15.02 0.22 -12.89
C HIS A 9 -13.95 1.02 -12.13
N GLY A 10 -14.25 2.31 -11.93
CA GLY A 10 -13.42 3.22 -11.13
C GLY A 10 -11.98 3.30 -11.62
N GLU A 11 -11.06 3.34 -10.68
CA GLU A 11 -9.62 3.47 -10.92
C GLU A 11 -9.00 2.27 -11.66
N LEU A 12 -9.66 1.09 -11.67
CA LEU A 12 -9.19 -0.05 -12.46
C LEU A 12 -9.13 0.26 -13.96
N ALA A 13 -9.94 1.19 -14.43
CA ALA A 13 -9.90 1.63 -15.84
C ALA A 13 -8.57 2.28 -16.22
N GLU A 14 -7.79 2.81 -15.26
CA GLU A 14 -6.50 3.44 -15.52
C GLU A 14 -5.42 2.43 -15.94
N PHE A 15 -5.61 1.16 -15.61
CA PHE A 15 -4.73 0.08 -16.06
C PHE A 15 -4.94 -0.31 -17.53
N LEU A 16 -6.06 0.10 -18.12
CA LEU A 16 -6.46 -0.28 -19.47
C LEU A 16 -5.99 0.73 -20.53
N PRO A 17 -5.86 0.29 -21.80
CA PRO A 17 -5.76 1.18 -22.94
C PRO A 17 -6.94 2.16 -22.99
N ARG A 18 -6.71 3.36 -23.51
CA ARG A 18 -7.71 4.44 -23.50
C ARG A 18 -9.05 4.05 -24.13
N GLU A 19 -9.01 3.27 -25.21
CA GLU A 19 -10.17 2.79 -25.95
C GLU A 19 -11.06 1.81 -25.18
N GLN A 20 -10.52 1.17 -24.13
CA GLN A 20 -11.24 0.20 -23.29
C GLN A 20 -11.76 0.80 -21.99
N ARG A 21 -11.35 2.04 -21.66
CA ARG A 21 -11.72 2.70 -20.41
C ARG A 21 -13.21 3.01 -20.36
N GLY A 22 -13.89 2.51 -19.33
CA GLY A 22 -15.33 2.75 -19.12
C GLY A 22 -16.25 2.03 -20.11
N ALA A 23 -15.71 1.29 -21.08
CA ALA A 23 -16.45 0.49 -22.03
C ALA A 23 -16.47 -1.00 -21.65
N GLU A 24 -17.46 -1.73 -22.13
CA GLU A 24 -17.46 -3.19 -22.17
C GLU A 24 -16.70 -3.62 -23.45
N PHE A 25 -15.82 -4.60 -23.33
CA PHE A 25 -15.06 -5.14 -24.45
C PHE A 25 -14.91 -6.66 -24.35
N GLU A 26 -14.75 -7.32 -25.50
CA GLU A 26 -14.49 -8.75 -25.57
C GLU A 26 -13.01 -9.08 -25.34
N HIS A 27 -12.76 -10.16 -24.62
CA HIS A 27 -11.41 -10.69 -24.39
C HIS A 27 -11.41 -12.21 -24.53
N ALA A 28 -10.49 -12.72 -25.35
CA ALA A 28 -10.28 -14.15 -25.53
C ALA A 28 -9.40 -14.68 -24.38
N CYS A 29 -10.01 -15.45 -23.49
CA CYS A 29 -9.33 -16.04 -22.34
C CYS A 29 -8.61 -17.35 -22.73
N ALA A 30 -7.51 -17.63 -22.08
CA ALA A 30 -6.82 -18.91 -22.21
C ALA A 30 -7.76 -20.08 -21.79
N ARG A 31 -7.46 -21.30 -22.27
CA ARG A 31 -8.24 -22.48 -21.91
C ARG A 31 -8.27 -22.68 -20.40
N ALA A 32 -9.48 -22.78 -19.83
CA ALA A 32 -9.71 -22.92 -18.40
C ALA A 32 -9.09 -21.80 -17.53
N ALA A 33 -8.95 -20.58 -18.08
CA ALA A 33 -8.48 -19.44 -17.31
C ALA A 33 -9.42 -19.12 -16.16
N SER A 34 -8.86 -18.84 -14.96
CA SER A 34 -9.62 -18.25 -13.88
C SER A 34 -9.91 -16.75 -14.15
N LEU A 35 -10.87 -16.16 -13.44
CA LEU A 35 -11.11 -14.72 -13.48
C LEU A 35 -9.83 -13.94 -13.16
N LYS A 36 -9.06 -14.38 -12.13
CA LYS A 36 -7.76 -13.81 -11.81
C LYS A 36 -6.87 -13.75 -13.05
N ASN A 37 -6.65 -14.90 -13.70
CA ASN A 37 -5.74 -14.98 -14.84
C ASN A 37 -6.22 -14.13 -16.03
N ALA A 38 -7.53 -14.07 -16.28
CA ALA A 38 -8.10 -13.24 -17.34
C ALA A 38 -7.92 -11.74 -17.04
N ILE A 39 -8.19 -11.30 -15.82
CA ILE A 39 -8.03 -9.92 -15.36
C ILE A 39 -6.56 -9.49 -15.45
N GLU A 40 -5.63 -10.33 -15.02
CA GLU A 40 -4.19 -10.07 -15.10
C GLU A 40 -3.67 -10.04 -16.55
N ALA A 41 -4.20 -10.89 -17.42
CA ALA A 41 -3.87 -10.89 -18.84
C ALA A 41 -4.34 -9.60 -19.54
N ILE A 42 -5.47 -9.03 -19.12
CA ILE A 42 -5.97 -7.73 -19.59
C ILE A 42 -5.07 -6.58 -19.11
N GLY A 43 -4.36 -6.74 -17.98
CA GLY A 43 -3.40 -5.75 -17.49
C GLY A 43 -3.68 -5.24 -16.07
N VAL A 44 -4.74 -5.71 -15.42
CA VAL A 44 -5.13 -5.27 -14.07
C VAL A 44 -4.56 -6.24 -13.03
N PRO A 45 -3.77 -5.79 -12.05
CA PRO A 45 -3.32 -6.64 -10.98
C PRO A 45 -4.48 -7.12 -10.11
N HIS A 46 -4.48 -8.40 -9.73
CA HIS A 46 -5.52 -8.96 -8.87
C HIS A 46 -5.59 -8.30 -7.49
N THR A 47 -4.49 -7.73 -7.01
CA THR A 47 -4.40 -7.00 -5.74
C THR A 47 -5.20 -5.69 -5.72
N GLU A 48 -5.54 -5.16 -6.90
CA GLU A 48 -6.35 -3.96 -7.05
C GLU A 48 -7.85 -4.27 -7.12
N VAL A 49 -8.21 -5.55 -7.30
CA VAL A 49 -9.60 -5.98 -7.43
C VAL A 49 -10.25 -6.14 -6.06
N GLY A 50 -11.30 -5.39 -5.79
CA GLY A 50 -12.12 -5.53 -4.59
C GLY A 50 -13.12 -6.67 -4.74
N HIS A 51 -13.83 -6.73 -5.87
CA HIS A 51 -14.74 -7.82 -6.19
C HIS A 51 -15.02 -7.89 -7.69
N ALA A 52 -15.55 -9.03 -8.13
CA ALA A 52 -16.01 -9.22 -9.49
C ALA A 52 -17.45 -9.76 -9.50
N LEU A 53 -18.23 -9.34 -10.48
CA LEU A 53 -19.53 -9.91 -10.80
C LEU A 53 -19.44 -10.66 -12.11
N VAL A 54 -20.09 -11.80 -12.20
CA VAL A 54 -20.27 -12.53 -13.44
C VAL A 54 -21.76 -12.70 -13.67
N ARG A 55 -22.28 -12.11 -14.76
CA ARG A 55 -23.72 -12.05 -15.07
C ARG A 55 -24.55 -11.45 -13.90
N GLY A 56 -23.98 -10.44 -13.21
CA GLY A 56 -24.60 -9.76 -12.07
C GLY A 56 -24.44 -10.45 -10.72
N GLU A 57 -23.86 -11.64 -10.66
CA GLU A 57 -23.64 -12.38 -9.41
C GLU A 57 -22.19 -12.30 -8.94
N ARG A 58 -21.96 -12.16 -7.63
CA ARG A 58 -20.61 -12.15 -7.05
C ARG A 58 -19.87 -13.45 -7.36
N ALA A 59 -18.64 -13.31 -7.83
CA ALA A 59 -17.77 -14.44 -8.18
C ALA A 59 -16.40 -14.28 -7.51
N THR A 60 -15.82 -15.41 -7.14
CA THR A 60 -14.44 -15.47 -6.62
C THR A 60 -13.45 -15.43 -7.78
N LEU A 61 -12.24 -14.94 -7.55
CA LEU A 61 -11.22 -14.77 -8.59
C LEU A 61 -10.67 -16.11 -9.13
N ASP A 62 -10.88 -17.21 -8.44
CA ASP A 62 -10.52 -18.57 -8.87
C ASP A 62 -11.57 -19.21 -9.79
N ARG A 63 -12.77 -18.61 -9.92
CA ARG A 63 -13.81 -19.09 -10.84
C ARG A 63 -13.29 -19.14 -12.27
N THR A 64 -13.52 -20.26 -12.96
CA THR A 64 -13.19 -20.40 -14.37
C THR A 64 -14.11 -19.57 -15.25
N VAL A 65 -13.53 -18.82 -16.18
CA VAL A 65 -14.25 -18.03 -17.21
C VAL A 65 -14.86 -18.98 -18.23
N ARG A 66 -16.12 -18.74 -18.59
CA ARG A 66 -16.89 -19.50 -19.59
C ARG A 66 -17.21 -18.64 -20.81
N GLU A 67 -17.51 -19.31 -21.91
CA GLU A 67 -17.95 -18.64 -23.14
C GLU A 67 -19.18 -17.76 -22.89
N GLY A 68 -19.14 -16.53 -23.35
CA GLY A 68 -20.21 -15.55 -23.22
C GLY A 68 -20.45 -15.02 -21.81
N ASP A 69 -19.52 -15.19 -20.86
CA ASP A 69 -19.61 -14.54 -19.55
C ASP A 69 -19.55 -13.03 -19.70
N ALA A 70 -20.41 -12.31 -18.96
CA ALA A 70 -20.34 -10.88 -18.76
C ALA A 70 -19.73 -10.61 -17.38
N VAL A 71 -18.54 -10.00 -17.36
CA VAL A 71 -17.72 -9.82 -16.16
C VAL A 71 -17.58 -8.33 -15.86
N GLU A 72 -17.98 -7.94 -14.66
CA GLU A 72 -17.76 -6.59 -14.13
C GLU A 72 -16.73 -6.68 -13.00
N VAL A 73 -15.71 -5.82 -13.05
CA VAL A 73 -14.62 -5.82 -12.09
C VAL A 73 -14.58 -4.48 -11.38
N PHE A 74 -14.64 -4.50 -10.06
CA PHE A 74 -14.69 -3.32 -9.21
C PHE A 74 -13.40 -3.15 -8.43
N PRO A 75 -12.94 -1.90 -8.23
CA PRO A 75 -11.74 -1.63 -7.46
C PRO A 75 -11.92 -2.02 -5.99
N TRP A 76 -10.82 -2.15 -5.31
CA TRP A 76 -10.79 -2.28 -3.87
C TRP A 76 -11.33 -0.98 -3.23
N SER A 77 -12.42 -1.05 -2.50
CA SER A 77 -13.15 0.12 -1.98
C SER A 77 -12.92 0.37 -0.49
N GLY A 78 -12.02 -0.35 0.13
CA GLY A 78 -11.83 -0.20 1.59
C GLY A 78 -12.96 -0.82 2.42
N ASP A 79 -14.03 -1.28 1.77
CA ASP A 79 -15.13 -1.94 2.43
C ASP A 79 -14.69 -3.26 3.08
N ALA A 80 -14.89 -3.29 4.32
CA ALA A 80 -14.57 -4.15 5.42
C ALA A 80 -14.73 -5.68 5.27
N ALA A 81 -14.81 -6.24 4.09
CA ALA A 81 -14.80 -7.69 3.90
C ALA A 81 -13.38 -8.29 3.88
N ALA A 82 -12.36 -7.50 3.58
CA ALA A 82 -10.98 -7.81 3.93
C ALA A 82 -10.75 -7.17 5.30
N ALA A 83 -10.77 -7.97 6.36
CA ALA A 83 -10.74 -7.53 7.75
C ALA A 83 -9.81 -6.32 7.97
N PRO A 84 -10.35 -5.16 8.37
CA PRO A 84 -9.52 -4.03 8.81
C PRO A 84 -8.72 -4.53 10.01
N GLY A 85 -7.42 -4.33 10.00
CA GLY A 85 -6.55 -4.68 11.13
C GLY A 85 -5.45 -5.68 10.82
N THR A 86 -5.40 -6.24 9.61
CA THR A 86 -4.33 -7.16 9.20
C THR A 86 -3.23 -6.50 8.38
N HIS A 87 -3.35 -5.20 8.02
CA HIS A 87 -2.42 -4.51 7.14
C HIS A 87 -1.62 -3.44 7.87
N ASP A 88 -0.86 -3.84 8.90
CA ASP A 88 0.09 -2.96 9.59
C ASP A 88 1.54 -3.23 9.20
N LEU A 89 1.75 -4.23 8.33
CA LEU A 89 3.04 -4.61 7.82
C LEU A 89 3.12 -4.28 6.33
N PHE A 90 4.01 -3.36 5.96
CA PHE A 90 4.21 -2.94 4.59
C PHE A 90 5.59 -3.33 4.08
N LEU A 91 5.70 -3.45 2.78
CA LEU A 91 6.95 -3.56 2.06
C LEU A 91 6.89 -2.60 0.88
N ALA A 92 7.71 -1.56 0.94
CA ALA A 92 7.78 -0.56 -0.12
C ALA A 92 8.91 -0.90 -1.10
N ASP A 93 8.59 -0.89 -2.38
CA ASP A 93 9.53 -1.05 -3.48
C ASP A 93 10.61 0.05 -3.46
N ALA A 94 11.75 -0.21 -4.12
CA ALA A 94 12.94 0.64 -4.14
C ALA A 94 12.65 2.13 -4.41
N HIS A 95 11.70 2.42 -5.31
CA HIS A 95 11.31 3.79 -5.67
C HIS A 95 10.41 4.51 -4.65
N LEU A 96 9.96 3.83 -3.60
CA LEU A 96 9.01 4.35 -2.60
C LEU A 96 9.66 4.64 -1.23
N GLY A 97 10.96 4.92 -1.20
CA GLY A 97 11.70 5.21 0.05
C GLY A 97 11.14 6.41 0.83
N GLY A 98 10.62 7.43 0.16
CA GLY A 98 9.95 8.56 0.79
C GLY A 98 8.66 8.14 1.51
N LEU A 99 7.82 7.35 0.84
CA LEU A 99 6.60 6.75 1.41
C LEU A 99 6.93 5.84 2.60
N ALA A 100 7.92 4.95 2.46
CA ALA A 100 8.35 4.07 3.55
C ALA A 100 8.75 4.85 4.81
N ARG A 101 9.47 5.96 4.63
CA ARG A 101 9.85 6.85 5.73
C ARG A 101 8.64 7.50 6.41
N PHE A 102 7.63 7.91 5.65
CA PHE A 102 6.40 8.48 6.21
C PHE A 102 5.56 7.44 6.94
N LEU A 103 5.43 6.22 6.41
CA LEU A 103 4.74 5.13 7.08
C LEU A 103 5.42 4.78 8.42
N ARG A 104 6.76 4.68 8.44
CA ARG A 104 7.54 4.49 9.67
C ARG A 104 7.33 5.64 10.67
N MET A 105 7.21 6.89 10.20
CA MET A 105 6.94 8.05 11.04
C MET A 105 5.57 7.96 11.72
N LEU A 106 4.58 7.37 11.03
CA LEU A 106 3.26 7.07 11.60
C LEU A 106 3.24 5.81 12.47
N GLY A 107 4.35 5.07 12.56
CA GLY A 107 4.50 3.89 13.40
C GLY A 107 4.24 2.56 12.71
N PHE A 108 4.00 2.55 11.39
CA PHE A 108 3.78 1.32 10.64
C PHE A 108 5.10 0.62 10.30
N ASP A 109 5.12 -0.68 10.54
CA ASP A 109 6.25 -1.53 10.17
C ASP A 109 6.35 -1.58 8.63
N THR A 110 7.36 -0.95 8.08
CA THR A 110 7.54 -0.82 6.64
C THR A 110 8.96 -1.19 6.24
N LEU A 111 9.12 -2.35 5.63
CA LEU A 111 10.39 -2.75 5.03
C LEU A 111 10.63 -1.94 3.75
N HIS A 112 11.86 -1.53 3.56
CA HIS A 112 12.33 -0.86 2.36
C HIS A 112 13.85 -0.88 2.31
N GLU A 113 14.40 -1.34 1.20
CA GLU A 113 15.83 -1.23 0.85
C GLU A 113 15.95 -1.00 -0.65
N ASN A 114 16.88 -0.14 -1.06
CA ASN A 114 17.10 0.13 -2.49
C ASN A 114 17.64 -1.09 -3.26
N ALA A 115 18.19 -2.06 -2.55
CA ALA A 115 18.75 -3.28 -3.12
C ALA A 115 17.72 -4.41 -3.26
N PHE A 116 16.48 -4.24 -2.79
CA PHE A 116 15.47 -5.27 -2.95
C PHE A 116 15.08 -5.40 -4.42
N GLY A 117 15.34 -6.57 -5.00
CA GLY A 117 14.79 -6.98 -6.29
C GLY A 117 13.47 -7.73 -6.10
N ASP A 118 12.75 -7.95 -7.20
CA ASP A 118 11.42 -8.58 -7.20
C ASP A 118 11.36 -9.92 -6.47
N ALA A 119 12.39 -10.76 -6.63
CA ALA A 119 12.46 -12.04 -5.95
C ALA A 119 12.49 -11.91 -4.42
N GLU A 120 13.21 -10.93 -3.89
CA GLU A 120 13.30 -10.66 -2.46
C GLU A 120 12.00 -10.03 -1.94
N ILE A 121 11.42 -9.10 -2.69
CA ILE A 121 10.11 -8.50 -2.37
C ILE A 121 9.04 -9.59 -2.25
N ARG A 122 8.96 -10.47 -3.25
CA ARG A 122 8.00 -11.58 -3.27
C ARG A 122 8.21 -12.53 -2.09
N ARG A 123 9.46 -12.90 -1.80
CA ARG A 123 9.80 -13.75 -0.66
C ARG A 123 9.35 -13.15 0.67
N LEU A 124 9.72 -11.88 0.93
CA LEU A 124 9.37 -11.18 2.16
C LEU A 124 7.85 -10.96 2.29
N ALA A 125 7.19 -10.56 1.21
CA ALA A 125 5.75 -10.35 1.18
C ALA A 125 4.98 -11.63 1.54
N SER A 126 5.38 -12.77 0.96
CA SER A 126 4.75 -14.07 1.22
C SER A 126 5.03 -14.57 2.64
N GLN A 127 6.29 -14.53 3.10
CA GLN A 127 6.68 -15.07 4.41
C GLN A 127 6.12 -14.27 5.58
N GLU A 128 6.11 -12.93 5.46
CA GLU A 128 5.70 -12.04 6.52
C GLU A 128 4.30 -11.44 6.33
N ARG A 129 3.59 -11.85 5.26
CA ARG A 129 2.24 -11.37 4.90
C ARG A 129 2.17 -9.84 4.83
N ARG A 130 3.19 -9.22 4.21
CA ARG A 130 3.27 -7.78 4.05
C ARG A 130 2.49 -7.31 2.82
N VAL A 131 1.88 -6.14 2.93
CA VAL A 131 1.31 -5.43 1.79
C VAL A 131 2.45 -4.84 0.96
N VAL A 132 2.54 -5.23 -0.30
CA VAL A 132 3.51 -4.68 -1.24
C VAL A 132 3.01 -3.36 -1.79
N LEU A 133 3.77 -2.30 -1.58
CA LEU A 133 3.54 -0.98 -2.16
C LEU A 133 4.51 -0.79 -3.31
N THR A 134 4.01 -0.65 -4.54
CA THR A 134 4.85 -0.54 -5.72
C THR A 134 4.16 0.24 -6.84
N ARG A 135 4.94 0.65 -7.83
CA ARG A 135 4.48 1.20 -9.11
C ARG A 135 4.73 0.22 -10.27
N ASP A 136 5.13 -0.99 -9.95
CA ASP A 136 5.28 -2.07 -10.90
C ASP A 136 4.04 -2.98 -10.91
N ARG A 137 3.32 -2.95 -12.03
CA ARG A 137 2.11 -3.77 -12.23
C ARG A 137 2.43 -5.26 -12.32
N GLU A 138 3.58 -5.60 -12.93
CA GLU A 138 3.95 -6.99 -13.15
C GLU A 138 4.33 -7.66 -11.82
N LEU A 139 4.98 -6.92 -10.92
CA LEU A 139 5.24 -7.40 -9.56
C LEU A 139 3.92 -7.73 -8.83
N LEU A 140 2.91 -6.88 -8.94
CA LEU A 140 1.60 -7.09 -8.28
C LEU A 140 0.77 -8.25 -8.86
N LYS A 141 1.07 -8.71 -10.08
CA LYS A 141 0.45 -9.90 -10.69
C LYS A 141 1.11 -11.21 -10.26
N CYS A 142 2.26 -11.16 -9.58
CA CYS A 142 2.93 -12.36 -9.11
C CYS A 142 2.05 -13.14 -8.14
N ARG A 143 2.00 -14.46 -8.31
CA ARG A 143 1.10 -15.36 -7.56
C ARG A 143 1.32 -15.31 -6.05
N ASP A 144 2.53 -15.07 -5.62
CA ASP A 144 2.97 -15.03 -4.21
C ASP A 144 2.75 -13.65 -3.55
N ILE A 145 2.33 -12.65 -4.30
CA ILE A 145 1.85 -11.37 -3.76
C ILE A 145 0.35 -11.50 -3.45
N ILE A 146 0.03 -11.74 -2.19
CA ILE A 146 -1.36 -11.92 -1.74
C ILE A 146 -2.04 -10.57 -1.50
N ALA A 147 -1.28 -9.59 -1.01
CA ALA A 147 -1.76 -8.24 -0.73
C ALA A 147 -0.80 -7.21 -1.32
N GLY A 148 -1.34 -6.24 -2.02
CA GLY A 148 -0.53 -5.19 -2.66
C GLY A 148 -1.36 -3.96 -2.99
N CYS A 149 -0.66 -2.89 -3.31
CA CYS A 149 -1.23 -1.62 -3.73
C CYS A 149 -0.37 -1.01 -4.83
N TYR A 150 -0.96 -0.74 -5.95
CA TYR A 150 -0.35 0.09 -6.97
C TYR A 150 -0.43 1.55 -6.52
N VAL A 151 0.73 2.19 -6.32
CA VAL A 151 0.80 3.58 -5.87
C VAL A 151 0.80 4.50 -7.09
N HIS A 152 -0.30 5.21 -7.33
CA HIS A 152 -0.48 6.10 -8.48
C HIS A 152 0.30 7.40 -8.33
N GLU A 153 0.30 7.96 -7.14
CA GLU A 153 0.92 9.23 -6.84
C GLU A 153 2.45 9.22 -6.97
N ARG A 154 3.02 10.40 -7.29
CA ARG A 154 4.47 10.54 -7.51
C ARG A 154 5.20 11.17 -6.33
N LYS A 155 4.54 12.08 -5.61
CA LYS A 155 5.13 12.78 -4.46
C LYS A 155 4.91 11.96 -3.20
N PRO A 156 5.92 11.80 -2.35
CA PRO A 156 5.81 10.96 -1.15
C PRO A 156 4.66 11.34 -0.21
N GLU A 157 4.32 12.61 -0.10
CA GLU A 157 3.20 13.09 0.71
C GLU A 157 1.85 12.63 0.14
N ALA A 158 1.69 12.74 -1.18
CA ALA A 158 0.47 12.29 -1.88
C ALA A 158 0.37 10.75 -1.86
N GLN A 159 1.49 10.03 -2.04
CA GLN A 159 1.56 8.58 -1.86
C GLN A 159 1.09 8.15 -0.47
N LEU A 160 1.52 8.88 0.56
CA LEU A 160 1.08 8.60 1.93
C LEU A 160 -0.43 8.80 2.08
N ALA A 161 -0.98 9.88 1.51
CA ALA A 161 -2.41 10.15 1.55
C ALA A 161 -3.22 9.03 0.86
N GLU A 162 -2.78 8.62 -0.34
CA GLU A 162 -3.37 7.53 -1.10
C GLU A 162 -3.39 6.22 -0.28
N VAL A 163 -2.25 5.81 0.24
CA VAL A 163 -2.13 4.57 1.04
C VAL A 163 -2.88 4.68 2.37
N ALA A 164 -2.85 5.85 3.01
CA ALA A 164 -3.55 6.08 4.27
C ALA A 164 -5.07 6.02 4.10
N ALA A 165 -5.60 6.59 3.03
CA ALA A 165 -7.02 6.50 2.70
C ALA A 165 -7.43 5.05 2.39
N ARG A 166 -6.66 4.36 1.55
CA ARG A 166 -6.94 2.98 1.14
C ARG A 166 -7.00 2.02 2.33
N TYR A 167 -6.09 2.13 3.27
CA TYR A 167 -5.96 1.19 4.39
C TYR A 167 -6.48 1.73 5.73
N GLY A 168 -7.08 2.91 5.78
CA GLY A 168 -7.61 3.51 7.01
C GLY A 168 -6.53 3.73 8.08
N LEU A 169 -5.34 4.23 7.68
CA LEU A 169 -4.18 4.29 8.57
C LEU A 169 -4.26 5.40 9.61
N ALA A 170 -5.08 6.42 9.41
CA ALA A 170 -5.13 7.59 10.28
C ALA A 170 -5.47 7.24 11.73
N GLU A 171 -6.48 6.40 11.93
CA GLU A 171 -6.96 5.99 13.25
C GLU A 171 -6.01 5.02 13.96
N ARG A 172 -5.14 4.35 13.20
CA ARG A 172 -4.20 3.35 13.69
C ARG A 172 -2.77 3.87 13.84
N ALA A 173 -2.53 5.12 13.46
CA ALA A 173 -1.21 5.73 13.55
C ALA A 173 -0.71 5.80 15.00
N ARG A 174 0.52 5.33 15.22
CA ARG A 174 1.25 5.38 16.50
C ARG A 174 2.63 5.98 16.29
N PRO A 175 2.73 7.31 16.16
CA PRO A 175 3.98 7.98 15.87
C PRO A 175 5.05 7.69 16.94
N PHE A 176 6.32 7.84 16.55
CA PHE A 176 7.48 7.61 17.42
C PHE A 176 7.63 6.18 17.97
N THR A 177 7.01 5.21 17.33
CA THR A 177 7.20 3.80 17.64
C THR A 177 8.22 3.10 16.77
N ARG A 178 8.54 3.69 15.59
CA ARG A 178 9.47 3.10 14.59
C ARG A 178 10.59 4.06 14.20
N CYS A 179 11.79 3.49 14.05
CA CYS A 179 12.95 4.20 13.52
C CYS A 179 12.77 4.48 12.02
N LEU A 180 12.91 5.75 11.62
CA LEU A 180 12.75 6.17 10.21
C LEU A 180 13.81 5.58 9.29
N ARG A 181 14.98 5.19 9.83
CA ARG A 181 16.10 4.62 9.07
C ARG A 181 16.00 3.11 8.94
N CYS A 182 15.95 2.40 10.05
CA CYS A 182 16.08 0.94 10.08
C CYS A 182 14.81 0.19 10.49
N ASN A 183 13.69 0.89 10.61
CA ASN A 183 12.38 0.30 10.91
C ASN A 183 12.27 -0.42 12.27
N LEU A 184 13.32 -0.44 13.07
CA LEU A 184 13.29 -1.04 14.40
C LEU A 184 12.41 -0.24 15.37
N PRO A 185 11.86 -0.87 16.41
CA PRO A 185 11.15 -0.17 17.47
C PRO A 185 12.00 0.93 18.08
N LEU A 186 11.36 2.03 18.49
CA LEU A 186 11.96 3.12 19.24
C LEU A 186 11.67 2.93 20.73
N GLU A 187 12.65 3.25 21.55
CA GLU A 187 12.55 3.26 23.00
C GLU A 187 12.44 4.69 23.50
N ARG A 188 11.52 4.96 24.42
CA ARG A 188 11.48 6.24 25.12
C ARG A 188 12.70 6.35 26.04
N VAL A 189 13.37 7.50 26.00
CA VAL A 189 14.57 7.74 26.80
C VAL A 189 14.45 9.06 27.56
N GLU A 190 15.09 9.11 28.72
CA GLU A 190 15.16 10.33 29.50
C GLU A 190 16.01 11.38 28.78
N ARG A 191 15.62 12.65 28.92
CA ARG A 191 16.28 13.80 28.28
C ARG A 191 17.78 13.83 28.56
N ASP A 192 18.18 13.61 29.81
CA ASP A 192 19.58 13.68 30.26
C ASP A 192 20.47 12.61 29.60
N ALA A 193 19.90 11.46 29.25
CA ALA A 193 20.61 10.40 28.54
C ALA A 193 20.97 10.77 27.09
N VAL A 194 20.32 11.78 26.52
CA VAL A 194 20.52 12.20 25.11
C VAL A 194 20.91 13.68 24.99
N LEU A 195 21.00 14.40 26.10
CA LEU A 195 21.19 15.85 26.14
C LEU A 195 22.41 16.34 25.31
N ALA A 196 23.54 15.65 25.42
CA ALA A 196 24.76 16.00 24.70
C ALA A 196 24.67 15.85 23.16
N ARG A 197 23.60 15.21 22.69
CA ARG A 197 23.35 14.91 21.26
C ARG A 197 22.27 15.79 20.66
N LEU A 198 21.61 16.60 21.46
CA LEU A 198 20.50 17.44 21.03
C LEU A 198 20.99 18.83 20.63
N PRO A 199 20.41 19.43 19.58
CA PRO A 199 20.56 20.86 19.37
C PRO A 199 20.06 21.63 20.59
N GLU A 200 20.72 22.72 20.96
CA GLU A 200 20.41 23.49 22.16
C GLU A 200 18.93 23.97 22.21
N SER A 201 18.40 24.38 21.06
CA SER A 201 16.99 24.77 20.93
C SER A 201 16.05 23.62 21.24
N VAL A 202 16.36 22.41 20.76
CA VAL A 202 15.56 21.21 20.99
C VAL A 202 15.61 20.78 22.45
N ALA A 203 16.80 20.81 23.05
CA ALA A 203 17.00 20.50 24.47
C ALA A 203 16.18 21.40 25.38
N ARG A 204 15.96 22.68 24.99
CA ARG A 204 15.16 23.63 25.76
C ARG A 204 13.65 23.48 25.58
N THR A 205 13.19 23.12 24.37
CA THR A 205 11.77 23.18 24.00
C THR A 205 11.05 21.84 24.07
N HIS A 206 11.77 20.72 23.89
CA HIS A 206 11.15 19.38 23.87
C HIS A 206 11.38 18.63 25.18
N ARG A 207 10.43 17.74 25.52
CA ARG A 207 10.45 16.93 26.76
C ARG A 207 10.41 15.43 26.52
N GLU A 208 10.02 15.03 25.31
CA GLU A 208 9.90 13.62 24.93
C GLU A 208 10.94 13.27 23.89
N PHE A 209 11.71 12.22 24.15
CA PHE A 209 12.77 11.74 23.30
C PHE A 209 12.68 10.23 23.14
N TYR A 210 13.01 9.79 21.95
CA TYR A 210 13.00 8.37 21.59
C TYR A 210 14.32 8.02 20.93
N ARG A 211 14.84 6.82 21.18
CA ARG A 211 16.11 6.34 20.64
C ARG A 211 15.92 5.00 19.95
N CYS A 212 16.62 4.80 18.85
CA CYS A 212 16.70 3.52 18.17
C CYS A 212 17.90 2.73 18.73
N ALA A 213 17.67 1.54 19.28
CA ALA A 213 18.74 0.67 19.77
C ALA A 213 19.68 0.20 18.65
N GLY A 214 19.19 0.06 17.40
CA GLY A 214 19.99 -0.44 16.29
C GLY A 214 20.90 0.59 15.63
N CYS A 215 20.45 1.84 15.44
CA CYS A 215 21.26 2.89 14.79
C CYS A 215 21.56 4.09 15.67
N ASP A 216 21.17 4.03 16.93
CA ASP A 216 21.41 5.02 17.97
C ASP A 216 20.88 6.44 17.66
N ARG A 217 19.98 6.61 16.66
CA ARG A 217 19.38 7.91 16.35
C ARG A 217 18.36 8.30 17.39
N VAL A 218 18.34 9.61 17.69
CA VAL A 218 17.39 10.22 18.61
C VAL A 218 16.30 10.93 17.80
N TYR A 219 15.06 10.82 18.27
CA TYR A 219 13.86 11.40 17.66
C TYR A 219 13.06 12.18 18.71
N TRP A 220 12.36 13.21 18.28
CA TRP A 220 11.46 14.03 19.09
C TRP A 220 10.32 14.59 18.27
N PRO A 221 9.16 14.98 18.86
CA PRO A 221 8.05 15.65 18.19
C PRO A 221 8.44 17.06 17.74
N GLY A 222 9.08 17.17 16.58
CA GLY A 222 9.52 18.45 16.03
C GLY A 222 8.62 18.97 14.92
N SER A 223 8.94 20.17 14.37
CA SER A 223 8.17 20.87 13.34
C SER A 223 7.92 20.05 12.06
N HIS A 224 8.81 19.12 11.71
CA HIS A 224 8.62 18.25 10.55
C HIS A 224 7.47 17.25 10.77
N TYR A 225 7.42 16.65 11.96
CA TYR A 225 6.31 15.77 12.35
C TYR A 225 4.98 16.54 12.39
N GLU A 226 4.95 17.72 13.00
CA GLU A 226 3.73 18.52 13.10
C GLU A 226 3.18 18.91 11.72
N ARG A 227 4.05 19.33 10.80
CA ARG A 227 3.65 19.65 9.41
C ARG A 227 3.05 18.45 8.70
N MET A 228 3.64 17.26 8.85
CA MET A 228 3.14 16.05 8.22
C MET A 228 1.81 15.61 8.84
N ARG A 229 1.69 15.65 10.17
CA ARG A 229 0.43 15.35 10.86
C ARG A 229 -0.69 16.28 10.41
N ALA A 230 -0.41 17.57 10.28
CA ALA A 230 -1.37 18.53 9.79
C ALA A 230 -1.74 18.29 8.30
N ALA A 231 -0.78 17.88 7.46
CA ALA A 231 -1.04 17.54 6.06
C ALA A 231 -1.95 16.31 5.95
N LEU A 232 -1.67 15.26 6.71
CA LEU A 232 -2.53 14.07 6.77
C LEU A 232 -3.95 14.39 7.25
N GLY A 233 -4.08 15.17 8.32
CA GLY A 233 -5.39 15.59 8.83
C GLY A 233 -6.23 16.30 7.77
N ARG A 234 -5.65 17.20 6.98
CA ARG A 234 -6.35 17.89 5.89
C ARG A 234 -6.74 16.95 4.75
N MET A 235 -5.88 16.01 4.37
CA MET A 235 -6.13 15.05 3.27
C MET A 235 -7.27 14.08 3.62
N LEU A 236 -7.33 13.64 4.87
CA LEU A 236 -8.36 12.72 5.35
C LEU A 236 -9.72 13.42 5.55
N SER A 237 -9.71 14.74 5.87
CA SER A 237 -10.94 15.53 6.01
C SER A 237 -11.57 15.94 4.67
N SER A 238 -10.82 15.87 3.56
CA SER A 238 -11.30 16.23 2.22
C SER A 238 -11.84 15.04 1.41
N SER A 239 -11.85 13.84 1.98
CA SER A 239 -12.32 12.59 1.34
C SER A 239 -13.71 12.14 1.87
N GLY A 240 -14.43 13.01 2.57
CA GLY A 240 -15.78 12.81 3.09
C GLY A 240 -16.86 13.49 2.25
#